data_5e485841dfe0dc662f1fbe13bb9b619f
#
_entry.id   5e485841dfe0dc662f1fbe13bb9b619f
#
_cell.length_a   1.000
_cell.length_b   1.000
_cell.length_c   1.000
_cell.angle_alpha   90.00
_cell.angle_beta   90.00
_cell.angle_gamma   90.00
#
_symmetry.space_group_name_H-M   'P 1'
#
loop_
_entity.id
_entity.type
_entity.pdbx_description
1 polymer ?
#
loop_
_entity_poly.entity_id
_entity_poly.type
_entity_poly.pdbx_seq_one_letter_code
_entity_poly.pdbx_strand_id
1 'polypeptide(L)'
;IESFARSCFEYALDTRQDLWFSTKDTISKIYDHNFKDIFADLFAAEYEEKFKAAGIEYFYTLIDDAVARVIRSKGGFIWACKNYDGDVMSDMIATAFGSLSMMTSVLVSPKGYYEYEAAHGTVTRHYYRYLKGEETGTNPVATIFAWTGALRKRGQLDDLPDLAAFADKLEKATID
;
A
#
# COMPACT_ATOMS: atom_id res chain seq x y z
N ILE A 1 9.08 13.68 -6.81
CA ILE A 1 9.17 13.40 -5.34
C ILE A 1 8.04 14.14 -4.63
N GLU A 2 7.87 15.44 -4.81
CA GLU A 2 6.82 16.24 -4.14
C GLU A 2 5.42 15.66 -4.30
N SER A 3 5.05 15.26 -5.51
CA SER A 3 3.76 14.64 -5.80
C SER A 3 3.54 13.36 -4.99
N PHE A 4 4.58 12.53 -4.87
CA PHE A 4 4.54 11.32 -4.05
C PHE A 4 4.40 11.66 -2.55
N ALA A 5 5.17 12.62 -2.06
CA ALA A 5 5.09 13.06 -0.67
C ALA A 5 3.68 13.58 -0.32
N ARG A 6 3.12 14.45 -1.17
CA ARG A 6 1.74 14.94 -1.01
C ARG A 6 0.72 13.80 -0.98
N SER A 7 0.82 12.85 -1.90
CA SER A 7 -0.07 11.67 -1.91
C SER A 7 0.02 10.87 -0.61
N CYS A 8 1.23 10.69 -0.06
CA CYS A 8 1.41 10.00 1.22
C CYS A 8 0.77 10.76 2.38
N PHE A 9 1.01 12.08 2.47
CA PHE A 9 0.44 12.91 3.54
C PHE A 9 -1.08 12.99 3.47
N GLU A 10 -1.66 13.20 2.28
CA GLU A 10 -3.11 13.24 2.11
C GLU A 10 -3.74 11.88 2.45
N TYR A 11 -3.12 10.77 2.01
CA TYR A 11 -3.62 9.44 2.33
C TYR A 11 -3.57 9.13 3.84
N ALA A 12 -2.52 9.59 4.53
CA ALA A 12 -2.41 9.47 5.98
C ALA A 12 -3.52 10.25 6.71
N LEU A 13 -3.83 11.45 6.24
CA LEU A 13 -4.92 12.26 6.78
C LEU A 13 -6.29 11.63 6.53
N ASP A 14 -6.54 11.13 5.31
CA ASP A 14 -7.79 10.48 4.93
C ASP A 14 -8.07 9.22 5.77
N THR A 15 -7.03 8.42 6.00
CA THR A 15 -7.13 7.16 6.76
C THR A 15 -6.93 7.34 8.26
N ARG A 16 -6.50 8.53 8.71
CA ARG A 16 -6.12 8.83 10.10
C ARG A 16 -5.11 7.85 10.67
N GLN A 17 -4.05 7.60 9.91
CA GLN A 17 -2.96 6.72 10.29
C GLN A 17 -1.65 7.49 10.32
N ASP A 18 -0.76 7.10 11.24
CA ASP A 18 0.60 7.63 11.27
C ASP A 18 1.31 7.35 9.94
N LEU A 19 2.20 8.23 9.54
CA LEU A 19 3.00 8.07 8.34
C LEU A 19 4.47 7.85 8.68
N TRP A 20 4.97 6.69 8.39
CA TRP A 20 6.39 6.37 8.46
C TRP A 20 7.01 6.46 7.08
N PHE A 21 8.09 7.21 6.96
CA PHE A 21 8.86 7.29 5.72
C PHE A 21 10.30 6.83 5.96
N SER A 22 10.83 6.04 5.04
CA SER A 22 12.19 5.53 5.18
C SER A 22 12.96 5.55 3.87
N THR A 23 14.25 5.82 4.00
CA THR A 23 15.24 5.74 2.91
C THR A 23 16.59 5.26 3.47
N LYS A 24 17.59 5.14 2.64
CA LYS A 24 18.97 4.87 3.09
C LYS A 24 19.88 6.05 2.74
N ASP A 25 19.57 7.24 3.24
CA ASP A 25 20.30 8.49 2.95
C ASP A 25 21.75 8.47 3.44
N THR A 26 22.09 7.61 4.39
CA THR A 26 23.48 7.39 4.83
C THR A 26 24.36 6.74 3.77
N ILE A 27 23.77 6.02 2.82
CA ILE A 27 24.45 5.36 1.71
C ILE A 27 24.20 6.12 0.40
N SER A 28 22.94 6.32 0.04
CA SER A 28 22.53 7.08 -1.14
C SER A 28 22.41 8.57 -0.81
N LYS A 29 23.54 9.19 -0.50
CA LYS A 29 23.61 10.54 0.10
C LYS A 29 22.99 11.66 -0.74
N ILE A 30 22.92 11.53 -2.04
CA ILE A 30 22.34 12.54 -2.93
C ILE A 30 20.87 12.22 -3.16
N TYR A 31 20.59 11.03 -3.66
CA TYR A 31 19.26 10.67 -4.12
C TYR A 31 18.27 10.49 -2.95
N ASP A 32 18.63 9.69 -1.97
CA ASP A 32 17.76 9.43 -0.82
C ASP A 32 17.67 10.62 0.13
N HIS A 33 18.75 11.39 0.24
CA HIS A 33 18.75 12.62 1.02
C HIS A 33 17.76 13.65 0.45
N ASN A 34 17.73 13.80 -0.87
CA ASN A 34 16.77 14.66 -1.56
C ASN A 34 15.30 14.23 -1.32
N PHE A 35 15.02 12.94 -1.27
CA PHE A 35 13.70 12.45 -0.86
C PHE A 35 13.35 12.84 0.58
N LYS A 36 14.27 12.63 1.51
CA LYS A 36 14.10 12.97 2.91
C LYS A 36 13.83 14.45 3.11
N ASP A 37 14.63 15.31 2.48
CA ASP A 37 14.51 16.76 2.63
C ASP A 37 13.18 17.27 2.07
N ILE A 38 12.78 16.83 0.88
CA ILE A 38 11.50 17.22 0.28
C ILE A 38 10.31 16.79 1.17
N PHE A 39 10.34 15.57 1.73
CA PHE A 39 9.30 15.15 2.67
C PHE A 39 9.28 16.01 3.92
N ALA A 40 10.44 16.33 4.50
CA ALA A 40 10.55 17.15 5.69
C ALA A 40 10.08 18.59 5.45
N ASP A 41 10.50 19.21 4.35
CA ASP A 41 10.15 20.58 4.00
C ASP A 41 8.64 20.72 3.73
N LEU A 42 8.06 19.79 2.94
CA LEU A 42 6.62 19.77 2.69
C LEU A 42 5.81 19.53 3.96
N PHE A 43 6.26 18.62 4.82
CA PHE A 43 5.59 18.36 6.09
C PHE A 43 5.56 19.63 6.94
N ALA A 44 6.71 20.26 7.15
CA ALA A 44 6.81 21.48 7.97
C ALA A 44 6.00 22.65 7.40
N ALA A 45 5.98 22.80 6.06
CA ALA A 45 5.31 23.92 5.42
C ALA A 45 3.78 23.76 5.31
N GLU A 46 3.26 22.54 5.13
CA GLU A 46 1.87 22.36 4.70
C GLU A 46 1.07 21.34 5.52
N TYR A 47 1.73 20.41 6.22
CA TYR A 47 1.06 19.26 6.83
C TYR A 47 1.18 19.17 8.36
N GLU A 48 2.16 19.79 8.99
CA GLU A 48 2.41 19.65 10.43
C GLU A 48 1.17 19.97 11.26
N GLU A 49 0.53 21.11 11.03
CA GLU A 49 -0.67 21.51 11.77
C GLU A 49 -1.88 20.61 11.47
N LYS A 50 -2.00 20.09 10.22
CA LYS A 50 -3.05 19.16 9.85
C LYS A 50 -2.89 17.82 10.58
N PHE A 51 -1.67 17.30 10.66
CA PHE A 51 -1.34 16.07 11.37
C PHE A 51 -1.61 16.19 12.87
N LYS A 52 -1.19 17.31 13.50
CA LYS A 52 -1.49 17.61 14.89
C LYS A 52 -3.01 17.64 15.14
N ALA A 53 -3.76 18.30 14.28
CA ALA A 53 -5.22 18.38 14.40
C ALA A 53 -5.90 17.01 14.21
N ALA A 54 -5.35 16.13 13.37
CA ALA A 54 -5.83 14.78 13.15
C ALA A 54 -5.39 13.77 14.24
N GLY A 55 -4.41 14.15 15.09
CA GLY A 55 -3.86 13.28 16.13
C GLY A 55 -2.99 12.15 15.58
N ILE A 56 -2.33 12.37 14.43
CA ILE A 56 -1.43 11.43 13.77
C ILE A 56 -0.01 12.01 13.67
N GLU A 57 0.97 11.14 13.51
CA GLU A 57 2.39 11.51 13.48
C GLU A 57 3.04 11.22 12.13
N TYR A 58 3.99 12.07 11.75
CA TYR A 58 4.96 11.81 10.69
C TYR A 58 6.31 11.44 11.30
N PHE A 59 6.86 10.31 10.85
CA PHE A 59 8.12 9.77 11.37
C PHE A 59 9.04 9.35 10.22
N TYR A 60 10.27 9.90 10.21
CA TYR A 60 11.32 9.47 9.28
C TYR A 60 12.37 8.64 9.99
N THR A 61 12.81 7.55 9.36
CA THR A 61 13.95 6.75 9.83
C THR A 61 14.68 6.07 8.67
N LEU A 62 15.85 5.49 8.95
CA LEU A 62 16.56 4.67 7.96
C LEU A 62 15.80 3.36 7.71
N ILE A 63 15.87 2.85 6.47
CA ILE A 63 15.13 1.66 6.06
C ILE A 63 15.45 0.42 6.91
N ASP A 64 16.68 0.24 7.32
CA ASP A 64 17.11 -0.86 8.18
C ASP A 64 16.53 -0.76 9.61
N ASP A 65 16.41 0.44 10.16
CA ASP A 65 15.71 0.66 11.43
C ASP A 65 14.19 0.47 11.26
N ALA A 66 13.63 0.97 10.15
CA ALA A 66 12.21 0.77 9.84
C ALA A 66 11.82 -0.71 9.82
N VAL A 67 12.60 -1.57 9.16
CA VAL A 67 12.36 -3.02 9.12
C VAL A 67 12.27 -3.61 10.53
N ALA A 68 13.20 -3.25 11.42
CA ALA A 68 13.20 -3.75 12.79
C ALA A 68 11.99 -3.25 13.60
N ARG A 69 11.54 -2.03 13.34
CA ARG A 69 10.36 -1.44 14.01
C ARG A 69 9.05 -2.03 13.50
N VAL A 70 8.90 -2.18 12.19
CA VAL A 70 7.69 -2.71 11.56
C VAL A 70 7.38 -4.11 12.08
N ILE A 71 8.36 -5.02 12.12
CA ILE A 71 8.18 -6.40 12.59
C ILE A 71 7.71 -6.45 14.06
N ARG A 72 8.10 -5.47 14.87
CA ARG A 72 7.73 -5.40 16.30
C ARG A 72 6.48 -4.57 16.56
N SER A 73 5.98 -3.89 15.55
CA SER A 73 4.84 -2.97 15.69
C SER A 73 3.51 -3.73 15.82
N LYS A 74 2.50 -3.01 16.29
CA LYS A 74 1.11 -3.48 16.27
C LYS A 74 0.37 -3.13 14.98
N GLY A 75 1.06 -2.53 14.01
CA GLY A 75 0.43 -1.95 12.81
C GLY A 75 -0.28 -0.62 13.10
N GLY A 76 -1.16 -0.21 12.18
CA GLY A 76 -1.93 1.04 12.32
C GLY A 76 -1.20 2.27 11.77
N PHE A 77 -0.24 2.09 10.88
CA PHE A 77 0.49 3.16 10.20
C PHE A 77 0.66 2.84 8.72
N ILE A 78 0.93 3.88 7.95
CA ILE A 78 1.33 3.79 6.56
C ILE A 78 2.86 3.82 6.51
N TRP A 79 3.45 2.88 5.79
CA TRP A 79 4.88 2.89 5.54
C TRP A 79 5.17 3.34 4.11
N ALA A 80 5.56 4.61 3.96
CA ALA A 80 5.98 5.16 2.68
C ALA A 80 7.40 4.72 2.35
N CYS A 81 7.57 4.14 1.18
CA CYS A 81 8.83 3.62 0.67
C CYS A 81 9.06 4.12 -0.76
N LYS A 82 10.33 4.21 -1.16
CA LYS A 82 10.67 4.31 -2.59
C LYS A 82 10.32 3.00 -3.30
N ASN A 83 10.23 3.05 -4.63
CA ASN A 83 9.78 1.93 -5.45
C ASN A 83 10.41 0.58 -5.07
N TYR A 84 11.73 0.45 -5.13
CA TYR A 84 12.42 -0.81 -4.82
C TYR A 84 12.23 -1.24 -3.34
N ASP A 85 12.38 -0.30 -2.42
CA ASP A 85 12.22 -0.58 -0.99
C ASP A 85 10.79 -1.07 -0.69
N GLY A 86 9.79 -0.42 -1.30
CA GLY A 86 8.39 -0.80 -1.16
C GLY A 86 8.06 -2.16 -1.76
N ASP A 87 8.58 -2.46 -2.95
CA ASP A 87 8.40 -3.73 -3.64
C ASP A 87 8.93 -4.90 -2.78
N VAL A 88 10.16 -4.78 -2.29
CA VAL A 88 10.77 -5.82 -1.45
C VAL A 88 10.08 -5.95 -0.09
N MET A 89 9.75 -4.82 0.56
CA MET A 89 9.18 -4.84 1.90
C MET A 89 7.73 -5.29 1.92
N SER A 90 6.93 -4.94 0.93
CA SER A 90 5.54 -5.38 0.85
C SER A 90 5.44 -6.90 0.68
N ASP A 91 6.27 -7.50 -0.18
CA ASP A 91 6.33 -8.94 -0.37
C ASP A 91 6.81 -9.67 0.90
N MET A 92 7.81 -9.11 1.57
CA MET A 92 8.32 -9.69 2.82
C MET A 92 7.22 -9.69 3.91
N ILE A 93 6.53 -8.59 4.10
CA ILE A 93 5.45 -8.47 5.09
C ILE A 93 4.28 -9.40 4.73
N ALA A 94 3.83 -9.39 3.47
CA ALA A 94 2.76 -10.25 3.01
C ALA A 94 3.08 -11.74 3.23
N THR A 95 4.32 -12.15 2.95
CA THR A 95 4.77 -13.53 3.15
C THR A 95 4.86 -13.89 4.64
N ALA A 96 5.28 -12.96 5.50
CA ALA A 96 5.42 -13.21 6.93
C ALA A 96 4.08 -13.36 7.66
N PHE A 97 3.04 -12.64 7.22
CA PHE A 97 1.74 -12.58 7.90
C PHE A 97 0.58 -13.22 7.12
N GLY A 98 0.83 -13.71 5.92
CA GLY A 98 -0.20 -14.30 5.09
C GLY A 98 0.39 -14.96 3.84
N SER A 99 -0.16 -14.62 2.69
CA SER A 99 0.26 -15.15 1.39
C SER A 99 0.28 -14.03 0.36
N LEU A 100 1.28 -14.04 -0.52
CA LEU A 100 1.34 -13.16 -1.69
C LEU A 100 0.06 -13.26 -2.55
N SER A 101 -0.56 -14.45 -2.60
CA SER A 101 -1.81 -14.67 -3.35
C SER A 101 -3.01 -13.90 -2.80
N MET A 102 -2.90 -13.31 -1.63
CA MET A 102 -3.96 -12.49 -1.02
C MET A 102 -3.65 -10.99 -1.09
N MET A 103 -2.47 -10.62 -1.56
CA MET A 103 -2.04 -9.22 -1.63
C MET A 103 -2.65 -8.53 -2.84
N THR A 104 -3.21 -7.34 -2.61
CA THR A 104 -3.71 -6.44 -3.66
C THR A 104 -2.81 -5.24 -3.81
N SER A 105 -2.85 -4.63 -5.00
CA SER A 105 -2.17 -3.39 -5.31
C SER A 105 -3.17 -2.34 -5.77
N VAL A 106 -2.93 -1.10 -5.38
CA VAL A 106 -3.72 0.05 -5.82
C VAL A 106 -2.77 1.13 -6.29
N LEU A 107 -2.83 1.46 -7.57
CA LEU A 107 -2.10 2.59 -8.14
C LEU A 107 -2.98 3.83 -8.05
N VAL A 108 -2.43 4.90 -7.47
CA VAL A 108 -3.14 6.16 -7.29
C VAL A 108 -2.37 7.28 -7.98
N SER A 109 -3.01 7.94 -8.94
CA SER A 109 -2.41 9.10 -9.58
C SER A 109 -2.58 10.36 -8.72
N PRO A 110 -1.70 11.37 -8.86
CA PRO A 110 -1.87 12.66 -8.19
C PRO A 110 -3.17 13.41 -8.52
N LYS A 111 -3.87 12.96 -9.56
CA LYS A 111 -5.16 13.52 -10.00
C LYS A 111 -6.38 12.75 -9.48
N GLY A 112 -6.16 11.75 -8.60
CA GLY A 112 -7.23 10.96 -8.01
C GLY A 112 -7.81 9.86 -8.90
N TYR A 113 -7.06 9.38 -9.89
CA TYR A 113 -7.40 8.17 -10.62
C TYR A 113 -6.85 6.95 -9.88
N TYR A 114 -7.61 5.87 -9.88
CA TYR A 114 -7.29 4.64 -9.17
C TYR A 114 -7.29 3.46 -10.13
N GLU A 115 -6.29 2.60 -10.02
CA GLU A 115 -6.21 1.31 -10.70
C GLU A 115 -5.99 0.22 -9.64
N TYR A 116 -6.79 -0.83 -9.70
CA TYR A 116 -6.77 -1.94 -8.75
C TYR A 116 -6.33 -3.21 -9.44
N GLU A 117 -5.38 -3.91 -8.87
CA GLU A 117 -4.86 -5.16 -9.41
C GLU A 117 -4.52 -6.17 -8.30
N ALA A 118 -4.32 -7.43 -8.67
CA ALA A 118 -3.65 -8.39 -7.81
C ALA A 118 -2.15 -8.07 -7.81
N ALA A 119 -1.52 -8.01 -6.63
CA ALA A 119 -0.12 -7.64 -6.52
C ALA A 119 0.86 -8.73 -6.98
N HIS A 120 0.37 -9.94 -7.30
CA HIS A 120 1.20 -11.05 -7.76
C HIS A 120 1.09 -11.26 -9.27
N GLY A 121 2.13 -11.88 -9.87
CA GLY A 121 2.15 -12.24 -11.28
C GLY A 121 1.29 -13.48 -11.60
N THR A 122 1.37 -13.94 -12.84
CA THR A 122 0.55 -15.01 -13.41
C THR A 122 0.88 -16.43 -12.92
N VAL A 123 1.93 -16.60 -12.13
CA VAL A 123 2.38 -17.90 -11.58
C VAL A 123 2.46 -18.99 -12.67
N THR A 124 3.26 -18.76 -13.69
CA THR A 124 3.39 -19.59 -14.89
C THR A 124 3.65 -21.08 -14.62
N ARG A 125 4.21 -21.42 -13.45
CA ARG A 125 4.39 -22.84 -13.05
C ARG A 125 3.10 -23.65 -13.05
N HIS A 126 1.95 -23.03 -12.72
CA HIS A 126 0.63 -23.71 -12.76
C HIS A 126 0.22 -24.04 -14.19
N TYR A 127 0.50 -23.14 -15.13
CA TYR A 127 0.25 -23.38 -16.56
C TYR A 127 1.11 -24.54 -17.10
N TYR A 128 2.40 -24.58 -16.74
CA TYR A 128 3.28 -25.68 -17.16
C TYR A 128 2.88 -27.05 -16.56
N ARG A 129 2.36 -27.06 -15.36
CA ARG A 129 1.78 -28.27 -14.76
C ARG A 129 0.53 -28.70 -15.51
N TYR A 130 -0.36 -27.78 -15.80
CA TYR A 130 -1.57 -28.04 -16.60
C TYR A 130 -1.23 -28.65 -17.96
N LEU A 131 -0.22 -28.13 -18.67
CA LEU A 131 0.23 -28.70 -19.95
C LEU A 131 0.75 -30.13 -19.85
N LYS A 132 1.17 -30.58 -18.68
CA LYS A 132 1.59 -31.96 -18.40
C LYS A 132 0.44 -32.85 -17.97
N GLY A 133 -0.77 -32.35 -17.93
CA GLY A 133 -1.95 -33.07 -17.45
C GLY A 133 -1.99 -33.26 -15.93
N GLU A 134 -1.19 -32.48 -15.16
CA GLU A 134 -1.20 -32.51 -13.72
C GLU A 134 -2.35 -31.67 -13.17
N GLU A 135 -2.94 -32.11 -12.06
CA GLU A 135 -3.91 -31.29 -11.33
C GLU A 135 -3.21 -30.04 -10.79
N THR A 136 -3.82 -28.89 -11.01
CA THR A 136 -3.31 -27.60 -10.55
C THR A 136 -4.45 -26.64 -10.30
N GLY A 137 -4.25 -25.69 -9.38
CA GLY A 137 -5.21 -24.66 -9.04
C GLY A 137 -4.51 -23.35 -8.73
N THR A 138 -5.27 -22.26 -8.83
CA THR A 138 -4.83 -20.91 -8.45
C THR A 138 -5.74 -20.36 -7.36
N ASN A 139 -5.22 -19.43 -6.57
CA ASN A 139 -6.01 -18.73 -5.59
C ASN A 139 -6.50 -17.40 -6.19
N PRO A 140 -7.81 -17.17 -6.39
CA PRO A 140 -8.34 -15.96 -6.99
C PRO A 140 -8.57 -14.82 -5.99
N VAL A 141 -8.26 -14.99 -4.72
CA VAL A 141 -8.63 -14.04 -3.64
C VAL A 141 -8.12 -12.63 -3.91
N ALA A 142 -6.84 -12.46 -4.29
CA ALA A 142 -6.31 -11.15 -4.61
C ALA A 142 -7.04 -10.46 -5.77
N THR A 143 -7.43 -11.21 -6.79
CA THR A 143 -8.23 -10.68 -7.91
C THR A 143 -9.64 -10.28 -7.45
N ILE A 144 -10.27 -11.09 -6.60
CA ILE A 144 -11.59 -10.74 -6.02
C ILE A 144 -11.47 -9.44 -5.21
N PHE A 145 -10.45 -9.32 -4.36
CA PHE A 145 -10.23 -8.12 -3.56
C PHE A 145 -9.88 -6.88 -4.39
N ALA A 146 -9.17 -7.04 -5.50
CA ALA A 146 -8.97 -5.96 -6.45
C ALA A 146 -10.32 -5.46 -7.03
N TRP A 147 -11.21 -6.38 -7.42
CA TRP A 147 -12.55 -6.03 -7.87
C TRP A 147 -13.40 -5.39 -6.78
N THR A 148 -13.43 -5.92 -5.57
CA THR A 148 -14.21 -5.34 -4.46
C THR A 148 -13.71 -3.94 -4.11
N GLY A 149 -12.39 -3.73 -4.09
CA GLY A 149 -11.78 -2.42 -3.93
C GLY A 149 -12.21 -1.42 -5.00
N ALA A 150 -12.15 -1.82 -6.28
CA ALA A 150 -12.57 -0.99 -7.40
C ALA A 150 -14.07 -0.64 -7.36
N LEU A 151 -14.93 -1.63 -7.08
CA LEU A 151 -16.38 -1.44 -6.96
C LEU A 151 -16.72 -0.51 -5.78
N ARG A 152 -16.08 -0.69 -4.62
CA ARG A 152 -16.25 0.19 -3.46
C ARG A 152 -15.86 1.62 -3.79
N LYS A 153 -14.70 1.81 -4.43
CA LYS A 153 -14.24 3.14 -4.84
C LYS A 153 -15.19 3.77 -5.86
N ARG A 154 -15.68 3.00 -6.83
CA ARG A 154 -16.66 3.48 -7.81
C ARG A 154 -17.98 3.89 -7.13
N GLY A 155 -18.44 3.08 -6.18
CA GLY A 155 -19.62 3.40 -5.37
C GLY A 155 -19.47 4.71 -4.59
N GLN A 156 -18.30 4.97 -4.04
CA GLN A 156 -18.00 6.24 -3.35
C GLN A 156 -17.97 7.44 -4.30
N LEU A 157 -17.37 7.28 -5.49
CA LEU A 157 -17.25 8.36 -6.47
C LEU A 157 -18.59 8.75 -7.10
N ASP A 158 -19.52 7.81 -7.24
CA ASP A 158 -20.81 8.02 -7.90
C ASP A 158 -21.98 8.13 -6.91
N ASP A 159 -21.69 8.14 -5.60
CA ASP A 159 -22.73 8.13 -4.54
C ASP A 159 -23.71 6.95 -4.69
N LEU A 160 -23.16 5.74 -4.90
CA LEU A 160 -23.89 4.48 -5.03
C LEU A 160 -23.64 3.57 -3.81
N PRO A 161 -24.32 3.80 -2.68
CA PRO A 161 -24.08 3.05 -1.44
C PRO A 161 -24.36 1.55 -1.58
N ASP A 162 -25.31 1.15 -2.42
CA ASP A 162 -25.61 -0.27 -2.66
C ASP A 162 -24.45 -0.99 -3.35
N LEU A 163 -23.71 -0.31 -4.22
CA LEU A 163 -22.54 -0.88 -4.88
C LEU A 163 -21.39 -1.08 -3.88
N ALA A 164 -21.18 -0.11 -2.99
CA ALA A 164 -20.20 -0.23 -1.92
C ALA A 164 -20.57 -1.38 -0.96
N ALA A 165 -21.83 -1.46 -0.53
CA ALA A 165 -22.34 -2.53 0.32
C ALA A 165 -22.23 -3.93 -0.33
N PHE A 166 -22.44 -4.02 -1.64
CA PHE A 166 -22.24 -5.27 -2.38
C PHE A 166 -20.76 -5.69 -2.35
N ALA A 167 -19.84 -4.75 -2.58
CA ALA A 167 -18.39 -5.01 -2.53
C ALA A 167 -17.95 -5.52 -1.15
N ASP A 168 -18.44 -4.89 -0.07
CA ASP A 168 -18.14 -5.30 1.31
C ASP A 168 -18.69 -6.70 1.62
N LYS A 169 -19.90 -7.01 1.15
CA LYS A 169 -20.52 -8.33 1.32
C LYS A 169 -19.75 -9.42 0.58
N LEU A 170 -19.31 -9.14 -0.65
CA LEU A 170 -18.51 -10.08 -1.44
C LEU A 170 -17.15 -10.34 -0.80
N GLU A 171 -16.49 -9.29 -0.32
CA GLU A 171 -15.21 -9.40 0.38
C GLU A 171 -15.35 -10.24 1.64
N LYS A 172 -16.34 -9.97 2.46
CA LYS A 172 -16.64 -10.76 3.66
C LYS A 172 -16.90 -12.22 3.33
N ALA A 173 -17.73 -12.51 2.34
CA ALA A 173 -18.05 -13.88 1.92
C ALA A 173 -16.83 -14.64 1.33
N THR A 174 -15.79 -13.92 0.91
CA THR A 174 -14.54 -14.52 0.42
C THR A 174 -13.60 -14.87 1.59
N ILE A 175 -13.69 -14.14 2.71
CA ILE A 175 -12.89 -14.37 3.92
C ILE A 175 -13.48 -15.49 4.78
N ASP A 176 -14.81 -15.60 4.89
CA ASP A 176 -15.56 -16.59 5.66
C ASP A 176 -15.45 -18.00 5.03
#